data_9615ccad615268c7a5d74d2018e75961
#
_entry.id   9615ccad615268c7a5d74d2018e75961
#
_cell.length_a   1.000
_cell.length_b   1.000
_cell.length_c   1.000
_cell.angle_alpha   90.00
_cell.angle_beta   90.00
_cell.angle_gamma   90.00
#
_symmetry.space_group_name_H-M   'P 1'
#
loop_
_entity.id
_entity.type
_entity.pdbx_description
1 polymer ?
#
loop_
_entity_poly.entity_id
_entity_poly.type
_entity_poly.pdbx_seq_one_letter_code
_entity_poly.pdbx_strand_id
1 'polypeptide(L)'
;MNEVQERLNKFIDYLDISVSQFEQNIGVGNAFVANTNARMRNSSKKLISSRYPELNMDWLFKGRGEMLNRDRNTINSSRANSANAIHGNATVMNTGIADRCNKIPFYDDVATVGGTSSMVANLDYNGYPEYIDTGDWFNDATSAIRHYGDSMVEYPSGSILALKRVHDTNLLIWGRNYCIETTEFRITKRLQDGGDEYVLAYSSNTNTYPDGTLVHSPIKIPKSSIRHIDLVIGCVTKEYGNSLI
;
A
#
# COMPACT_ATOMS: atom_id res chain seq x y z
N MET A 1 15.43 27.67 -8.64
CA MET A 1 14.97 26.35 -8.17
C MET A 1 16.20 25.44 -8.23
N ASN A 2 16.42 24.56 -7.27
CA ASN A 2 17.56 23.64 -7.35
C ASN A 2 17.11 22.32 -7.99
N GLU A 3 18.06 21.49 -8.46
CA GLU A 3 17.76 20.26 -9.21
C GLU A 3 16.87 19.26 -8.43
N VAL A 4 17.00 19.20 -7.09
CA VAL A 4 16.16 18.30 -6.27
C VAL A 4 14.72 18.81 -6.23
N GLN A 5 14.51 20.14 -6.14
CA GLN A 5 13.19 20.75 -6.23
C GLN A 5 12.53 20.49 -7.59
N GLU A 6 13.29 20.64 -8.67
CA GLU A 6 12.76 20.40 -10.03
C GLU A 6 12.32 18.96 -10.20
N ARG A 7 13.14 18.03 -9.73
CA ARG A 7 12.79 16.60 -9.76
C ARG A 7 11.61 16.29 -8.86
N LEU A 8 11.53 16.89 -7.67
CA LEU A 8 10.40 16.68 -6.77
C LEU A 8 9.11 17.24 -7.35
N ASN A 9 9.13 18.44 -7.94
CA ASN A 9 7.95 18.98 -8.62
C ASN A 9 7.52 18.11 -9.80
N LYS A 10 8.46 17.61 -10.60
CA LYS A 10 8.16 16.67 -11.69
C LYS A 10 7.49 15.39 -11.18
N PHE A 11 7.85 14.91 -10.00
CA PHE A 11 7.18 13.77 -9.39
C PHE A 11 5.79 14.14 -8.85
N ILE A 12 5.61 15.32 -8.27
CA ILE A 12 4.31 15.84 -7.80
C ILE A 12 3.36 16.00 -9.00
N ASP A 13 3.83 16.55 -10.12
CA ASP A 13 3.07 16.66 -11.37
C ASP A 13 2.69 15.27 -11.91
N TYR A 14 3.59 14.29 -11.83
CA TYR A 14 3.30 12.90 -12.21
C TYR A 14 2.18 12.28 -11.36
N LEU A 15 2.09 12.64 -10.07
CA LEU A 15 1.03 12.17 -9.18
C LEU A 15 -0.30 12.90 -9.40
N ASP A 16 -0.34 13.92 -10.26
CA ASP A 16 -1.51 14.80 -10.51
C ASP A 16 -2.10 15.40 -9.22
N ILE A 17 -1.22 15.83 -8.31
CA ILE A 17 -1.61 16.46 -7.03
C ILE A 17 -0.95 17.84 -6.89
N SER A 18 -1.54 18.71 -6.05
CA SER A 18 -0.90 19.99 -5.72
C SER A 18 0.26 19.83 -4.75
N VAL A 19 1.19 20.80 -4.75
CA VAL A 19 2.30 20.85 -3.77
C VAL A 19 1.78 20.81 -2.34
N SER A 20 0.70 21.52 -2.04
CA SER A 20 0.08 21.50 -0.70
C SER A 20 -0.45 20.14 -0.32
N GLN A 21 -1.08 19.41 -1.25
CA GLN A 21 -1.53 18.04 -1.03
C GLN A 21 -0.36 17.09 -0.82
N PHE A 22 0.73 17.25 -1.58
CA PHE A 22 1.94 16.47 -1.37
C PHE A 22 2.52 16.68 0.03
N GLU A 23 2.65 17.95 0.47
CA GLU A 23 3.15 18.32 1.81
C GLU A 23 2.27 17.75 2.92
N GLN A 24 0.95 17.84 2.78
CA GLN A 24 0.01 17.21 3.70
C GLN A 24 0.14 15.69 3.73
N ASN A 25 0.28 15.08 2.57
CA ASN A 25 0.39 13.62 2.43
C ASN A 25 1.63 13.04 3.14
N ILE A 26 2.73 13.77 3.17
CA ILE A 26 3.95 13.35 3.88
C ILE A 26 4.04 13.91 5.31
N GLY A 27 3.01 14.65 5.77
CA GLY A 27 2.91 15.16 7.14
C GLY A 27 3.92 16.26 7.47
N VAL A 28 4.25 17.13 6.50
CA VAL A 28 5.17 18.26 6.69
C VAL A 28 4.44 19.60 6.60
N GLY A 29 5.08 20.63 7.11
CA GLY A 29 4.54 22.00 7.03
C GLY A 29 4.62 22.57 5.61
N ASN A 30 3.82 23.63 5.37
CA ASN A 30 3.81 24.40 4.13
C ASN A 30 5.21 24.91 3.79
N ALA A 31 5.52 25.04 2.50
CA ALA A 31 6.81 25.43 1.96
C ALA A 31 7.94 24.38 2.14
N PHE A 32 7.64 23.14 2.50
CA PHE A 32 8.62 22.07 2.54
C PHE A 32 9.25 21.84 1.17
N VAL A 33 8.42 21.71 0.12
CA VAL A 33 8.90 21.50 -1.26
C VAL A 33 9.76 22.67 -1.73
N ALA A 34 9.36 23.91 -1.41
CA ALA A 34 10.11 25.10 -1.74
C ALA A 34 11.50 25.18 -1.08
N ASN A 35 11.65 24.53 0.09
CA ASN A 35 12.91 24.49 0.85
C ASN A 35 13.71 23.21 0.65
N THR A 36 13.21 22.30 -0.20
CA THR A 36 13.88 21.02 -0.47
C THR A 36 15.23 21.24 -1.19
N ASN A 37 16.25 20.51 -0.76
CA ASN A 37 17.59 20.53 -1.38
C ASN A 37 18.34 19.22 -1.12
N ALA A 38 19.53 19.07 -1.71
CA ALA A 38 20.36 17.87 -1.59
C ALA A 38 20.77 17.53 -0.14
N ARG A 39 20.74 18.53 0.77
CA ARG A 39 21.10 18.38 2.20
C ARG A 39 19.88 18.10 3.08
N MET A 40 18.75 17.71 2.50
CA MET A 40 17.55 17.33 3.24
C MET A 40 17.86 16.32 4.35
N ARG A 41 17.25 16.52 5.52
CA ARG A 41 17.43 15.63 6.69
C ARG A 41 16.94 14.22 6.36
N ASN A 42 17.62 13.21 6.92
CA ASN A 42 17.25 11.82 6.70
C ASN A 42 15.81 11.48 7.15
N SER A 43 15.31 12.12 8.20
CA SER A 43 13.91 12.00 8.62
C SER A 43 12.93 12.38 7.51
N SER A 44 13.15 13.53 6.86
CA SER A 44 12.32 13.99 5.74
C SER A 44 12.45 13.09 4.50
N LYS A 45 13.65 12.57 4.22
CA LYS A 45 13.86 11.58 3.15
C LYS A 45 13.05 10.30 3.42
N LYS A 46 13.04 9.84 4.68
CA LYS A 46 12.23 8.69 5.10
C LYS A 46 10.74 8.93 4.93
N LEU A 47 10.23 10.12 5.27
CA LEU A 47 8.81 10.46 5.07
C LEU A 47 8.42 10.35 3.60
N ILE A 48 9.23 10.90 2.69
CA ILE A 48 8.98 10.80 1.24
C ILE A 48 9.03 9.35 0.78
N SER A 49 10.09 8.60 1.11
CA SER A 49 10.24 7.21 0.65
C SER A 49 9.21 6.25 1.24
N SER A 50 8.75 6.50 2.46
CA SER A 50 7.68 5.70 3.09
C SER A 50 6.33 5.96 2.45
N ARG A 51 6.08 7.22 2.07
CA ARG A 51 4.80 7.63 1.48
C ARG A 51 4.72 7.28 -0.01
N TYR A 52 5.85 7.34 -0.71
CA TYR A 52 5.98 7.14 -2.14
C TYR A 52 7.11 6.14 -2.43
N PRO A 53 6.92 4.84 -2.14
CA PRO A 53 7.94 3.82 -2.34
C PRO A 53 8.30 3.61 -3.82
N GLU A 54 7.40 4.01 -4.73
CA GLU A 54 7.61 4.01 -6.17
C GLU A 54 8.62 5.07 -6.62
N LEU A 55 8.87 6.12 -5.84
CA LEU A 55 9.83 7.16 -6.18
C LEU A 55 11.26 6.65 -5.98
N ASN A 56 12.07 6.75 -7.03
CA ASN A 56 13.49 6.45 -6.95
C ASN A 56 14.23 7.58 -6.23
N MET A 57 14.67 7.32 -4.99
CA MET A 57 15.38 8.30 -4.17
C MET A 57 16.74 8.67 -4.74
N ASP A 58 17.43 7.77 -5.45
CA ASP A 58 18.68 8.09 -6.13
C ASP A 58 18.43 9.03 -7.32
N TRP A 59 17.35 8.84 -8.04
CA TRP A 59 16.93 9.80 -9.06
C TRP A 59 16.59 11.16 -8.43
N LEU A 60 15.81 11.18 -7.37
CA LEU A 60 15.42 12.44 -6.72
C LEU A 60 16.63 13.24 -6.26
N PHE A 61 17.57 12.63 -5.53
CA PHE A 61 18.66 13.34 -4.88
C PHE A 61 19.95 13.43 -5.71
N LYS A 62 20.19 12.48 -6.61
CA LYS A 62 21.43 12.38 -7.38
C LYS A 62 21.23 12.44 -8.90
N GLY A 63 19.97 12.44 -9.38
CA GLY A 63 19.64 12.39 -10.81
C GLY A 63 19.99 11.08 -11.49
N ARG A 64 20.16 9.98 -10.74
CA ARG A 64 20.57 8.68 -11.28
C ARG A 64 19.37 7.75 -11.48
N GLY A 65 19.28 7.16 -12.66
CA GLY A 65 18.22 6.22 -13.03
C GLY A 65 16.93 6.90 -13.46
N GLU A 66 15.84 6.16 -13.46
CA GLU A 66 14.50 6.64 -13.81
C GLU A 66 13.82 7.25 -12.58
N MET A 67 12.81 8.11 -12.79
CA MET A 67 12.03 8.77 -11.75
C MET A 67 11.35 7.76 -10.81
N LEU A 68 10.80 6.70 -11.40
CA LEU A 68 10.17 5.63 -10.64
C LEU A 68 11.11 4.45 -10.51
N ASN A 69 11.04 3.77 -9.38
CA ASN A 69 11.60 2.44 -9.25
C ASN A 69 10.91 1.56 -10.28
N ARG A 70 11.65 1.05 -11.27
CA ARG A 70 11.07 0.10 -12.23
C ARG A 70 10.53 -1.07 -11.45
N ASP A 71 9.27 -1.39 -11.65
CA ASP A 71 8.76 -2.70 -11.30
C ASP A 71 9.72 -3.73 -11.89
N ARG A 72 10.38 -4.51 -11.04
CA ARG A 72 11.36 -5.52 -11.47
C ARG A 72 10.80 -6.56 -12.45
N ASN A 73 9.51 -6.49 -12.74
CA ASN A 73 8.82 -7.36 -13.68
C ASN A 73 9.02 -7.01 -15.17
N THR A 74 9.52 -5.82 -15.52
CA THR A 74 9.65 -5.40 -16.93
C THR A 74 11.01 -5.76 -17.56
N ILE A 75 11.99 -6.23 -16.79
CA ILE A 75 13.35 -6.51 -17.31
C ILE A 75 13.44 -7.85 -18.07
N ASN A 76 12.46 -8.75 -17.91
CA ASN A 76 12.53 -10.08 -18.54
C ASN A 76 11.97 -10.16 -19.98
N SER A 77 11.28 -9.12 -20.47
CA SER A 77 10.77 -9.14 -21.86
C SER A 77 11.73 -8.55 -22.89
N SER A 78 12.77 -7.79 -22.46
CA SER A 78 13.70 -7.13 -23.40
C SER A 78 15.00 -7.90 -23.65
N ARG A 79 15.25 -9.01 -22.93
CA ARG A 79 16.46 -9.83 -23.09
C ARG A 79 16.27 -11.10 -23.94
N ALA A 80 15.08 -11.36 -24.43
CA ALA A 80 14.80 -12.58 -25.23
C ALA A 80 15.15 -12.44 -26.72
N ASN A 81 15.58 -11.28 -27.23
CA ASN A 81 15.78 -11.06 -28.65
C ASN A 81 17.23 -10.71 -29.08
N SER A 82 18.24 -11.16 -28.38
CA SER A 82 19.61 -11.02 -28.91
C SER A 82 20.54 -12.05 -28.28
N ALA A 83 20.55 -13.25 -28.79
CA ALA A 83 21.74 -14.11 -28.86
C ALA A 83 21.40 -15.44 -29.53
N ASN A 84 21.42 -15.46 -30.86
CA ASN A 84 21.80 -16.65 -31.59
C ASN A 84 23.26 -16.49 -31.98
N ALA A 85 24.14 -17.28 -31.40
CA ALA A 85 25.36 -17.83 -32.01
C ALA A 85 26.15 -18.70 -31.03
N ILE A 86 26.04 -19.99 -31.15
CA ILE A 86 27.07 -21.03 -31.35
C ILE A 86 28.18 -21.24 -30.30
N HIS A 87 28.24 -22.49 -29.88
CA HIS A 87 29.31 -23.38 -29.43
C HIS A 87 29.42 -23.69 -27.93
N GLY A 88 28.99 -24.90 -27.64
CA GLY A 88 29.73 -26.00 -27.02
C GLY A 88 30.27 -25.85 -25.62
N ASN A 89 29.71 -26.57 -24.80
CA ASN A 89 30.18 -27.46 -23.74
C ASN A 89 29.46 -27.30 -22.41
N ALA A 90 29.00 -28.44 -22.01
CA ALA A 90 28.41 -28.78 -20.76
C ALA A 90 28.88 -27.94 -19.56
N THR A 91 27.92 -27.52 -18.73
CA THR A 91 27.95 -27.94 -17.35
C THR A 91 27.27 -26.93 -16.44
N VAL A 92 26.57 -27.48 -15.47
CA VAL A 92 26.00 -26.85 -14.29
C VAL A 92 24.79 -25.99 -14.63
N MET A 93 23.66 -26.65 -14.61
CA MET A 93 22.38 -26.01 -14.30
C MET A 93 22.49 -25.38 -12.92
N ASN A 94 23.00 -24.16 -12.89
CA ASN A 94 22.70 -23.26 -11.81
C ASN A 94 21.31 -22.74 -12.14
N THR A 95 20.28 -23.46 -11.68
CA THR A 95 18.92 -22.95 -11.60
C THR A 95 18.94 -21.83 -10.57
N GLY A 96 19.47 -20.69 -10.98
CA GLY A 96 19.25 -19.44 -10.31
C GLY A 96 17.74 -19.16 -10.39
N ILE A 97 17.00 -19.72 -9.45
CA ILE A 97 15.73 -19.17 -9.02
C ILE A 97 16.13 -17.78 -8.53
N ALA A 98 16.03 -16.80 -9.42
CA ALA A 98 16.12 -15.41 -9.02
C ALA A 98 15.06 -15.27 -7.92
N ASP A 99 15.52 -15.05 -6.71
CA ASP A 99 14.70 -14.83 -5.52
C ASP A 99 13.75 -13.67 -5.85
N ARG A 100 12.52 -14.00 -6.28
CA ARG A 100 11.48 -13.03 -6.59
C ARG A 100 10.89 -12.55 -5.28
N CYS A 101 11.70 -11.83 -4.54
CA CYS A 101 11.35 -11.26 -3.26
C CYS A 101 10.52 -10.00 -3.52
N ASN A 102 9.21 -10.09 -3.31
CA ASN A 102 8.29 -8.94 -3.36
C ASN A 102 8.01 -8.47 -1.94
N LYS A 103 8.88 -7.61 -1.40
CA LYS A 103 8.76 -7.08 -0.05
C LYS A 103 7.81 -5.88 -0.03
N ILE A 104 6.73 -6.02 0.71
CA ILE A 104 5.75 -4.96 0.95
C ILE A 104 5.70 -4.59 2.43
N PRO A 105 5.40 -3.33 2.76
CA PRO A 105 5.24 -2.92 4.17
C PRO A 105 4.05 -3.65 4.81
N PHE A 106 4.27 -4.09 6.05
CA PHE A 106 3.27 -4.77 6.85
C PHE A 106 2.89 -3.96 8.08
N TYR A 107 1.59 -3.83 8.33
CA TYR A 107 1.02 -3.08 9.43
C TYR A 107 0.24 -4.02 10.34
N ASP A 108 0.82 -4.40 11.48
CA ASP A 108 0.22 -5.38 12.41
C ASP A 108 -0.76 -4.74 13.40
N ASP A 109 -0.42 -3.60 13.96
CA ASP A 109 -1.23 -2.93 14.96
C ASP A 109 -2.01 -1.78 14.35
N VAL A 110 -3.18 -2.10 13.86
CA VAL A 110 -4.09 -1.08 13.37
C VAL A 110 -5.38 -1.19 14.17
N ALA A 111 -5.43 -0.44 15.26
CA ALA A 111 -6.66 -0.27 16.02
C ALA A 111 -7.78 0.18 15.07
N THR A 112 -8.69 -0.74 14.75
CA THR A 112 -9.79 -0.53 13.81
C THR A 112 -10.96 0.23 14.43
N VAL A 113 -10.84 0.69 15.69
CA VAL A 113 -11.88 1.41 16.40
C VAL A 113 -11.28 2.57 17.18
N GLY A 114 -11.50 3.78 16.71
CA GLY A 114 -11.44 5.02 17.52
C GLY A 114 -10.07 5.53 17.94
N GLY A 115 -9.00 5.13 17.28
CA GLY A 115 -7.66 5.68 17.55
C GLY A 115 -7.15 6.54 16.41
N THR A 116 -6.49 7.64 16.70
CA THR A 116 -5.80 8.57 15.79
C THR A 116 -4.56 7.96 15.12
N SER A 117 -4.58 6.66 14.86
CA SER A 117 -3.45 5.96 14.25
C SER A 117 -3.52 6.07 12.74
N SER A 118 -2.86 7.10 12.20
CA SER A 118 -2.32 7.03 10.83
C SER A 118 -1.54 5.73 10.66
N MET A 119 -1.44 5.22 9.41
CA MET A 119 -0.58 4.07 9.09
C MET A 119 0.85 4.32 9.57
N VAL A 120 1.12 4.07 10.83
CA VAL A 120 2.48 3.94 11.32
C VAL A 120 2.86 2.50 11.03
N ALA A 121 3.79 2.31 10.10
CA ALA A 121 4.38 0.99 9.90
C ALA A 121 4.89 0.49 11.24
N ASN A 122 4.57 -0.74 11.60
CA ASN A 122 5.20 -1.36 12.75
C ASN A 122 6.71 -1.30 12.53
N LEU A 123 7.40 -0.84 13.55
CA LEU A 123 8.85 -0.83 13.53
C LEU A 123 9.32 -2.17 14.10
N ASP A 124 10.25 -2.81 13.42
CA ASP A 124 10.98 -3.94 13.98
C ASP A 124 11.79 -3.49 15.20
N TYR A 125 12.43 -4.44 15.89
CA TYR A 125 13.27 -4.16 17.07
C TYR A 125 14.34 -3.08 16.81
N ASN A 126 14.72 -2.83 15.55
CA ASN A 126 15.72 -1.85 15.14
C ASN A 126 15.10 -0.51 14.70
N GLY A 127 13.77 -0.34 14.80
CA GLY A 127 13.07 0.88 14.39
C GLY A 127 12.85 0.99 12.88
N TYR A 128 12.93 -0.11 12.14
CA TYR A 128 12.61 -0.17 10.71
C TYR A 128 11.16 -0.64 10.51
N PRO A 129 10.49 -0.18 9.42
CA PRO A 129 9.20 -0.73 9.05
C PRO A 129 9.28 -2.25 8.86
N GLU A 130 8.31 -2.97 9.40
CA GLU A 130 8.19 -4.40 9.14
C GLU A 130 7.79 -4.63 7.68
N TYR A 131 8.44 -5.59 7.03
CA TYR A 131 8.14 -5.98 5.65
C TYR A 131 7.86 -7.46 5.60
N ILE A 132 6.87 -7.85 4.80
CA ILE A 132 6.63 -9.25 4.46
C ILE A 132 6.95 -9.49 2.99
N ASP A 133 7.40 -10.70 2.70
CA ASP A 133 7.60 -11.15 1.33
C ASP A 133 6.34 -11.86 0.85
N THR A 134 5.71 -11.34 -0.19
CA THR A 134 4.51 -11.92 -0.79
C THR A 134 4.82 -12.91 -1.91
N GLY A 135 6.12 -13.09 -2.23
CA GLY A 135 6.54 -13.92 -3.35
C GLY A 135 5.89 -13.45 -4.65
N ASP A 136 5.43 -14.41 -5.42
CA ASP A 136 4.70 -14.18 -6.67
C ASP A 136 3.16 -14.30 -6.53
N TRP A 137 2.65 -14.53 -5.32
CA TRP A 137 1.21 -14.70 -5.07
C TRP A 137 0.44 -13.38 -5.15
N PHE A 138 1.04 -12.29 -4.67
CA PHE A 138 0.42 -10.97 -4.63
C PHE A 138 1.35 -9.91 -5.24
N ASN A 139 1.71 -10.11 -6.50
CA ASN A 139 2.64 -9.22 -7.22
C ASN A 139 2.18 -7.76 -7.25
N ASP A 140 0.86 -7.53 -7.23
CA ASP A 140 0.24 -6.20 -7.27
C ASP A 140 0.02 -5.61 -5.88
N ALA A 141 0.38 -6.32 -4.80
CA ALA A 141 0.21 -5.79 -3.46
C ALA A 141 1.17 -4.62 -3.22
N THR A 142 0.64 -3.55 -2.66
CA THR A 142 1.41 -2.36 -2.27
C THR A 142 1.67 -2.31 -0.78
N SER A 143 0.89 -3.05 0.01
CA SER A 143 1.01 -3.17 1.46
C SER A 143 0.25 -4.39 1.97
N ALA A 144 0.45 -4.73 3.22
CA ALA A 144 -0.35 -5.72 3.93
C ALA A 144 -0.74 -5.20 5.32
N ILE A 145 -1.91 -5.63 5.80
CA ILE A 145 -2.39 -5.33 7.15
C ILE A 145 -2.84 -6.60 7.85
N ARG A 146 -2.76 -6.62 9.18
CA ARG A 146 -3.48 -7.62 9.97
C ARG A 146 -4.92 -7.16 10.18
N HIS A 147 -5.84 -8.05 9.87
CA HIS A 147 -7.27 -7.81 10.05
C HIS A 147 -7.72 -8.26 11.44
N TYR A 148 -8.46 -7.42 12.13
CA TYR A 148 -9.11 -7.75 13.39
C TYR A 148 -10.60 -7.45 13.31
N GLY A 149 -11.38 -8.24 14.04
CA GLY A 149 -12.83 -8.10 14.13
C GLY A 149 -13.57 -9.15 13.31
N ASP A 150 -14.90 -9.06 13.35
CA ASP A 150 -15.84 -10.03 12.79
C ASP A 150 -16.80 -9.42 11.77
N SER A 151 -16.60 -8.16 11.41
CA SER A 151 -17.52 -7.45 10.49
C SER A 151 -17.46 -7.97 9.04
N MET A 152 -16.39 -8.69 8.69
CA MET A 152 -16.17 -9.28 7.36
C MET A 152 -15.98 -10.79 7.54
N VAL A 153 -17.04 -11.58 7.30
CA VAL A 153 -17.02 -13.03 7.57
C VAL A 153 -16.00 -13.81 6.73
N GLU A 154 -15.65 -13.28 5.56
CA GLU A 154 -14.64 -13.85 4.68
C GLU A 154 -13.20 -13.66 5.18
N TYR A 155 -12.97 -12.81 6.18
CA TYR A 155 -11.67 -12.50 6.75
C TYR A 155 -11.63 -12.82 8.25
N PRO A 156 -11.20 -14.01 8.63
CA PRO A 156 -11.05 -14.35 10.04
C PRO A 156 -10.17 -13.36 10.79
N SER A 157 -10.52 -13.06 12.04
CA SER A 157 -9.71 -12.18 12.89
C SER A 157 -8.29 -12.73 13.04
N GLY A 158 -7.28 -11.88 12.86
CA GLY A 158 -5.86 -12.25 12.85
C GLY A 158 -5.31 -12.61 11.47
N SER A 159 -6.15 -12.67 10.41
CA SER A 159 -5.67 -12.88 9.04
C SER A 159 -4.88 -11.68 8.52
N ILE A 160 -4.01 -11.93 7.53
CA ILE A 160 -3.25 -10.90 6.83
C ILE A 160 -3.93 -10.61 5.49
N LEU A 161 -4.30 -9.36 5.26
CA LEU A 161 -4.87 -8.91 3.99
C LEU A 161 -3.78 -8.29 3.14
N ALA A 162 -3.63 -8.78 1.90
CA ALA A 162 -2.82 -8.15 0.87
C ALA A 162 -3.63 -7.03 0.21
N LEU A 163 -3.07 -5.84 0.13
CA LEU A 163 -3.73 -4.62 -0.30
C LEU A 163 -3.07 -4.03 -1.54
N LYS A 164 -3.89 -3.55 -2.46
CA LYS A 164 -3.45 -2.77 -3.63
C LYS A 164 -3.98 -1.36 -3.53
N ARG A 165 -3.09 -0.36 -3.52
CA ARG A 165 -3.47 1.04 -3.48
C ARG A 165 -4.32 1.44 -4.68
N VAL A 166 -5.43 2.12 -4.41
CA VAL A 166 -6.26 2.77 -5.44
C VAL A 166 -5.79 4.22 -5.54
N HIS A 167 -5.27 4.59 -6.70
CA HIS A 167 -4.78 5.94 -6.95
C HIS A 167 -5.88 6.87 -7.47
N ASP A 168 -6.78 6.34 -8.30
CA ASP A 168 -7.93 7.07 -8.82
C ASP A 168 -9.23 6.50 -8.22
N THR A 169 -9.85 7.28 -7.35
CA THR A 169 -11.10 6.90 -6.69
C THR A 169 -12.31 6.86 -7.63
N ASN A 170 -12.20 7.44 -8.84
CA ASN A 170 -13.24 7.34 -9.86
C ASN A 170 -13.28 5.94 -10.49
N LEU A 171 -12.21 5.17 -10.34
CA LEU A 171 -12.09 3.80 -10.87
C LEU A 171 -12.40 2.73 -9.80
N LEU A 172 -13.09 3.08 -8.72
CA LEU A 172 -13.53 2.12 -7.71
C LEU A 172 -14.50 1.10 -8.33
N ILE A 173 -14.24 -0.17 -8.08
CA ILE A 173 -15.13 -1.26 -8.48
C ILE A 173 -16.09 -1.52 -7.33
N TRP A 174 -17.33 -1.05 -7.47
CA TRP A 174 -18.35 -1.22 -6.45
C TRP A 174 -18.66 -2.69 -6.18
N GLY A 175 -18.98 -3.03 -4.94
CA GLY A 175 -19.22 -4.40 -4.49
C GLY A 175 -17.94 -5.19 -4.14
N ARG A 176 -16.76 -4.61 -4.27
CA ARG A 176 -15.50 -5.21 -3.81
C ARG A 176 -15.18 -4.79 -2.40
N ASN A 177 -14.28 -5.53 -1.76
CA ASN A 177 -13.81 -5.26 -0.40
C ASN A 177 -12.58 -4.36 -0.45
N TYR A 178 -12.61 -3.33 0.37
CA TYR A 178 -11.55 -2.33 0.47
C TYR A 178 -11.18 -2.09 1.92
N CYS A 179 -9.93 -1.80 2.17
CA CYS A 179 -9.45 -1.15 3.37
C CYS A 179 -9.52 0.37 3.15
N ILE A 180 -10.28 1.07 3.99
CA ILE A 180 -10.44 2.53 3.93
C ILE A 180 -9.77 3.13 5.15
N GLU A 181 -8.90 4.11 4.93
CA GLU A 181 -8.35 4.96 5.97
C GLU A 181 -8.97 6.34 5.87
N THR A 182 -9.55 6.79 6.96
CA THR A 182 -10.09 8.13 7.13
C THR A 182 -9.19 8.96 8.06
N THR A 183 -9.61 10.17 8.40
CA THR A 183 -8.96 10.99 9.43
C THR A 183 -9.07 10.37 10.82
N GLU A 184 -10.09 9.56 11.09
CA GLU A 184 -10.45 9.09 12.44
C GLU A 184 -10.29 7.58 12.63
N PHE A 185 -10.46 6.80 11.56
CA PHE A 185 -10.45 5.34 11.67
C PHE A 185 -10.00 4.67 10.38
N ARG A 186 -9.63 3.39 10.53
CA ARG A 186 -9.41 2.46 9.42
C ARG A 186 -10.35 1.28 9.53
N ILE A 187 -10.98 0.91 8.43
CA ILE A 187 -11.91 -0.22 8.37
C ILE A 187 -11.74 -1.00 7.07
N THR A 188 -12.04 -2.30 7.13
CA THR A 188 -12.21 -3.14 5.94
C THR A 188 -13.69 -3.38 5.73
N LYS A 189 -14.21 -2.99 4.57
CA LYS A 189 -15.64 -3.06 4.22
C LYS A 189 -15.84 -3.30 2.73
N ARG A 190 -17.05 -3.74 2.38
CA ARG A 190 -17.52 -3.80 0.99
C ARG A 190 -18.08 -2.43 0.61
N LEU A 191 -17.53 -1.84 -0.47
CA LEU A 191 -17.94 -0.51 -0.89
C LEU A 191 -19.03 -0.52 -1.92
N GLN A 192 -19.93 0.44 -1.78
CA GLN A 192 -20.97 0.78 -2.75
C GLN A 192 -20.97 2.29 -3.00
N ASP A 193 -21.50 2.68 -4.15
CA ASP A 193 -21.65 4.08 -4.49
C ASP A 193 -22.64 4.75 -3.53
N GLY A 194 -22.26 5.87 -2.99
CA GLY A 194 -23.06 6.73 -2.12
C GLY A 194 -23.38 8.09 -2.75
N GLY A 195 -23.15 8.23 -4.07
CA GLY A 195 -23.28 9.49 -4.79
C GLY A 195 -22.01 10.34 -4.74
N ASP A 196 -22.12 11.61 -5.13
CA ASP A 196 -20.94 12.47 -5.35
C ASP A 196 -20.14 12.72 -4.08
N GLU A 197 -20.79 12.79 -2.92
CA GLU A 197 -20.16 13.19 -1.66
C GLU A 197 -19.74 12.03 -0.77
N TYR A 198 -20.30 10.83 -0.96
CA TYR A 198 -20.17 9.73 -0.01
C TYR A 198 -19.78 8.41 -0.66
N VAL A 199 -19.24 7.52 0.18
CA VAL A 199 -19.11 6.09 -0.08
C VAL A 199 -19.94 5.35 0.97
N LEU A 200 -20.66 4.30 0.56
CA LEU A 200 -21.37 3.41 1.48
C LEU A 200 -20.50 2.18 1.75
N ALA A 201 -20.23 1.92 3.03
CA ALA A 201 -19.39 0.84 3.49
C ALA A 201 -20.20 -0.20 4.24
N TYR A 202 -20.29 -1.42 3.67
CA TYR A 202 -21.08 -2.52 4.19
C TYR A 202 -20.20 -3.58 4.82
N SER A 203 -20.71 -4.16 5.90
CA SER A 203 -20.18 -5.40 6.48
C SER A 203 -20.74 -6.61 5.75
N SER A 204 -19.95 -7.66 5.59
CA SER A 204 -20.48 -8.95 5.11
C SER A 204 -21.12 -9.78 6.23
N ASN A 205 -20.79 -9.48 7.50
CA ASN A 205 -21.48 -10.03 8.65
C ASN A 205 -22.87 -9.36 8.80
N THR A 206 -23.94 -10.16 8.63
CA THR A 206 -25.33 -9.73 8.69
C THR A 206 -26.02 -10.13 10.01
N ASN A 207 -25.28 -10.48 11.05
CA ASN A 207 -25.82 -10.78 12.35
C ASN A 207 -26.63 -9.61 12.90
N THR A 208 -27.72 -9.93 13.60
CA THR A 208 -28.65 -8.95 14.19
C THR A 208 -28.71 -9.10 15.70
N TYR A 209 -28.99 -8.01 16.35
CA TYR A 209 -29.47 -8.00 17.73
C TYR A 209 -30.90 -8.59 17.85
N PRO A 210 -31.39 -8.91 19.06
CA PRO A 210 -32.74 -9.45 19.26
C PRO A 210 -33.86 -8.55 18.73
N ASP A 211 -33.64 -7.25 18.60
CA ASP A 211 -34.56 -6.27 18.04
C ASP A 211 -34.54 -6.22 16.49
N GLY A 212 -33.70 -7.03 15.85
CA GLY A 212 -33.52 -7.08 14.39
C GLY A 212 -32.56 -6.05 13.81
N THR A 213 -31.96 -5.18 14.61
CA THR A 213 -30.96 -4.25 14.14
C THR A 213 -29.63 -4.97 13.84
N LEU A 214 -28.94 -4.55 12.78
CA LEU A 214 -27.65 -5.14 12.41
C LEU A 214 -26.59 -4.85 13.46
N VAL A 215 -25.82 -5.86 13.86
CA VAL A 215 -24.62 -5.67 14.72
C VAL A 215 -23.61 -4.76 14.03
N HIS A 216 -23.46 -4.91 12.71
CA HIS A 216 -22.57 -4.11 11.89
C HIS A 216 -23.38 -3.32 10.86
N SER A 217 -23.97 -2.21 11.29
CA SER A 217 -24.74 -1.33 10.40
C SER A 217 -23.87 -0.73 9.29
N PRO A 218 -24.42 -0.48 8.10
CA PRO A 218 -23.71 0.24 7.03
C PRO A 218 -23.24 1.61 7.50
N ILE A 219 -22.06 2.01 7.04
CA ILE A 219 -21.44 3.29 7.36
C ILE A 219 -21.43 4.17 6.12
N LYS A 220 -21.91 5.41 6.25
CA LYS A 220 -21.83 6.44 5.23
C LYS A 220 -20.60 7.29 5.48
N ILE A 221 -19.59 7.21 4.59
CA ILE A 221 -18.29 7.85 4.75
C ILE A 221 -18.17 9.02 3.76
N PRO A 222 -17.95 10.26 4.23
CA PRO A 222 -17.68 11.38 3.34
C PRO A 222 -16.40 11.14 2.53
N LYS A 223 -16.45 11.33 1.22
CA LYS A 223 -15.26 11.18 0.36
C LYS A 223 -14.13 12.13 0.78
N SER A 224 -14.47 13.32 1.29
CA SER A 224 -13.51 14.30 1.80
C SER A 224 -12.75 13.86 3.06
N SER A 225 -13.28 12.90 3.82
CA SER A 225 -12.59 12.35 5.01
C SER A 225 -11.66 11.19 4.70
N ILE A 226 -11.72 10.66 3.47
CA ILE A 226 -10.94 9.49 3.08
C ILE A 226 -9.51 9.93 2.72
N ARG A 227 -8.54 9.34 3.40
CA ARG A 227 -7.11 9.52 3.13
C ARG A 227 -6.60 8.52 2.11
N HIS A 228 -7.00 7.26 2.28
CA HIS A 228 -6.57 6.14 1.46
C HIS A 228 -7.68 5.13 1.27
N ILE A 229 -7.70 4.55 0.06
CA ILE A 229 -8.50 3.37 -0.26
C ILE A 229 -7.56 2.34 -0.87
N ASP A 230 -7.59 1.14 -0.33
CA ASP A 230 -6.79 0.02 -0.80
C ASP A 230 -7.72 -1.16 -1.10
N LEU A 231 -7.65 -1.69 -2.33
CA LEU A 231 -8.39 -2.88 -2.71
C LEU A 231 -7.81 -4.10 -1.99
N VAL A 232 -8.65 -4.90 -1.35
CA VAL A 232 -8.23 -6.20 -0.83
C VAL A 232 -8.09 -7.17 -2.00
N ILE A 233 -6.87 -7.62 -2.27
CA ILE A 233 -6.55 -8.53 -3.38
C ILE A 233 -6.30 -9.96 -2.91
N GLY A 234 -6.12 -10.18 -1.61
CA GLY A 234 -5.94 -11.50 -1.04
C GLY A 234 -5.99 -11.52 0.48
N CYS A 235 -6.14 -12.72 1.02
CA CYS A 235 -6.18 -12.98 2.45
C CYS A 235 -5.35 -14.23 2.76
N VAL A 236 -4.49 -14.14 3.77
CA VAL A 236 -3.71 -15.26 4.31
C VAL A 236 -4.17 -15.50 5.73
N THR A 237 -4.57 -16.74 6.02
CA THR A 237 -5.01 -17.17 7.34
C THR A 237 -4.06 -18.21 7.90
N LYS A 238 -3.86 -18.22 9.23
CA LYS A 238 -3.21 -19.34 9.90
C LYS A 238 -4.27 -20.37 10.26
N GLU A 239 -4.11 -21.58 9.77
CA GLU A 239 -4.81 -22.71 10.37
C GLU A 239 -4.10 -23.08 11.68
N TYR A 240 -4.79 -22.87 12.79
CA TYR A 240 -4.41 -23.51 14.03
C TYR A 240 -4.91 -24.94 13.92
N GLY A 241 -3.99 -25.89 13.64
CA GLY A 241 -4.32 -27.30 13.80
C GLY A 241 -4.90 -27.49 15.20
N ASN A 242 -6.16 -27.92 15.28
CA ASN A 242 -6.71 -28.42 16.52
C ASN A 242 -5.81 -29.58 16.93
N SER A 243 -4.94 -29.35 17.91
CA SER A 243 -4.37 -30.44 18.68
C SER A 243 -5.57 -31.12 19.35
N LEU A 244 -6.07 -32.15 18.72
CA LEU A 244 -6.93 -33.12 19.40
C LEU A 244 -6.09 -33.70 20.51
N ILE A 245 -6.36 -33.23 21.73
CA ILE A 245 -5.93 -33.92 22.96
C ILE A 245 -6.84 -35.14 23.15
#